data_49882ef407ef4d12ba5cbaf188d210e7
#
_entry.id   49882ef407ef4d12ba5cbaf188d210e7
#
_cell.length_a   1.000
_cell.length_b   1.000
_cell.length_c   1.000
_cell.angle_alpha   90.00
_cell.angle_beta   90.00
_cell.angle_gamma   90.00
#
_symmetry.space_group_name_H-M   'P 1'
#
loop_
_entity.id
_entity.type
_entity.pdbx_description
1 polymer ?
#
loop_
_entity_poly.entity_id
_entity_poly.type
_entity_poly.pdbx_seq_one_letter_code
_entity_poly.pdbx_strand_id
1 'polypeptide(L)'
;MTAFVLDIAGSESTGGAGCQADLRTFHQLGVYGACTLTCIVAFNPQNGWDHRFVPIDPAVIKNQTEATLACWDINAVKIGMLGTVPAIEATADILSTNAFPHVVVDPVLICKGQEPGAALDIDNALREKILPLATV
;
A
#
# COMPACT_ATOMS: atom_id res chain seq x y z
N MET A 1 1.87 24.84 -7.65
CA MET A 1 1.38 23.64 -8.36
C MET A 1 1.15 22.56 -7.30
N THR A 2 -0.02 21.94 -7.26
CA THR A 2 -0.32 20.90 -6.27
C THR A 2 0.43 19.63 -6.62
N ALA A 3 1.15 19.03 -5.67
CA ALA A 3 1.80 17.75 -5.86
C ALA A 3 0.76 16.61 -5.85
N PHE A 4 0.99 15.59 -6.69
CA PHE A 4 0.18 14.37 -6.75
C PHE A 4 0.96 13.20 -6.16
N VAL A 5 0.36 12.51 -5.22
CA VAL A 5 0.94 11.35 -4.54
C VAL A 5 0.05 10.13 -4.76
N LEU A 6 0.65 9.04 -5.18
CA LEU A 6 0.00 7.73 -5.22
C LEU A 6 0.30 6.99 -3.92
N ASP A 7 -0.73 6.61 -3.19
CA ASP A 7 -0.65 5.73 -2.04
C ASP A 7 -0.99 4.29 -2.47
N ILE A 8 -0.06 3.35 -2.30
CA ILE A 8 -0.29 1.91 -2.52
C ILE A 8 -0.35 1.25 -1.15
N ALA A 9 -1.56 1.06 -0.63
CA ALA A 9 -1.77 0.64 0.75
C ALA A 9 -3.08 -0.12 0.95
N GLY A 10 -3.24 -0.70 2.11
CA GLY A 10 -4.50 -1.30 2.54
C GLY A 10 -5.54 -0.27 2.97
N SER A 11 -6.81 -0.62 2.81
CA SER A 11 -7.93 0.11 3.39
C SER A 11 -8.18 -0.38 4.82
N GLU A 12 -8.26 0.54 5.79
CA GLU A 12 -8.63 0.22 7.18
C GLU A 12 -9.93 0.97 7.52
N SER A 13 -10.98 0.21 7.84
CA SER A 13 -12.36 0.70 7.90
C SER A 13 -12.64 1.77 8.97
N THR A 14 -11.84 1.83 10.06
CA THR A 14 -12.02 2.86 11.09
C THR A 14 -11.38 4.19 10.72
N GLY A 15 -10.49 4.18 9.73
CA GLY A 15 -9.77 5.34 9.28
C GLY A 15 -8.63 5.78 10.20
N GLY A 16 -8.21 4.93 11.15
CA GLY A 16 -7.07 5.18 12.04
C GLY A 16 -5.72 4.89 11.38
N ALA A 17 -5.72 4.12 10.29
CA ALA A 17 -4.54 3.74 9.52
C ALA A 17 -4.90 3.59 8.04
N GLY A 18 -3.96 3.03 7.25
CA GLY A 18 -4.13 2.71 5.84
C GLY A 18 -4.41 3.93 4.98
N CYS A 19 -4.90 3.70 3.76
CA CYS A 19 -5.13 4.76 2.79
C CYS A 19 -6.03 5.88 3.30
N GLN A 20 -6.97 5.61 4.20
CA GLN A 20 -7.84 6.64 4.77
C GLN A 20 -7.06 7.65 5.63
N ALA A 21 -6.10 7.19 6.43
CA ALA A 21 -5.24 8.07 7.21
C ALA A 21 -4.24 8.82 6.32
N ASP A 22 -3.67 8.12 5.34
CA ASP A 22 -2.71 8.67 4.40
C ASP A 22 -3.34 9.80 3.56
N LEU A 23 -4.50 9.55 2.94
CA LEU A 23 -5.21 10.56 2.13
C LEU A 23 -5.61 11.80 2.94
N ARG A 24 -6.04 11.64 4.21
CA ARG A 24 -6.29 12.78 5.08
C ARG A 24 -5.03 13.58 5.38
N THR A 25 -3.91 12.89 5.61
CA THR A 25 -2.62 13.53 5.85
C THR A 25 -2.16 14.31 4.62
N PHE A 26 -2.25 13.72 3.43
CA PHE A 26 -1.94 14.41 2.17
C PHE A 26 -2.80 15.66 1.99
N HIS A 27 -4.10 15.54 2.21
CA HIS A 27 -5.01 16.69 2.12
C HIS A 27 -4.63 17.82 3.10
N GLN A 28 -4.32 17.48 4.34
CA GLN A 28 -3.87 18.45 5.36
C GLN A 28 -2.59 19.19 4.96
N LEU A 29 -1.71 18.52 4.21
CA LEU A 29 -0.46 19.09 3.70
C LEU A 29 -0.61 19.80 2.34
N GLY A 30 -1.82 19.93 1.81
CA GLY A 30 -2.08 20.56 0.51
C GLY A 30 -1.65 19.71 -0.69
N VAL A 31 -1.52 18.39 -0.50
CA VAL A 31 -1.14 17.42 -1.52
C VAL A 31 -2.38 16.66 -1.99
N TYR A 32 -2.48 16.40 -3.29
CA TYR A 32 -3.55 15.55 -3.83
C TYR A 32 -3.11 14.08 -3.76
N GLY A 33 -3.88 13.27 -3.03
CA GLY A 33 -3.64 11.83 -2.88
C GLY A 33 -4.59 11.02 -3.74
N ALA A 34 -4.04 10.06 -4.51
CA ALA A 34 -4.78 8.95 -5.11
C ALA A 34 -4.39 7.64 -4.40
N CYS A 35 -5.25 6.64 -4.43
CA CYS A 35 -4.97 5.38 -3.72
C CYS A 35 -5.19 4.16 -4.62
N THR A 36 -4.23 3.23 -4.58
CA THR A 36 -4.33 1.85 -5.04
C THR A 36 -4.48 0.95 -3.82
N LEU A 37 -5.61 0.27 -3.70
CA LEU A 37 -5.87 -0.64 -2.59
C LEU A 37 -5.21 -2.00 -2.82
N THR A 38 -4.50 -2.49 -1.80
CA THR A 38 -3.84 -3.80 -1.78
C THR A 38 -4.61 -4.84 -0.98
N CYS A 39 -5.36 -4.39 0.01
CA CYS A 39 -6.22 -5.22 0.87
C CYS A 39 -7.28 -4.37 1.55
N ILE A 40 -8.26 -5.05 2.12
CA ILE A 40 -9.26 -4.44 3.00
C ILE A 40 -9.14 -5.07 4.37
N VAL A 41 -9.05 -4.23 5.40
CA VAL A 41 -8.97 -4.64 6.80
C VAL A 41 -10.13 -4.05 7.58
N ALA A 42 -10.78 -4.90 8.36
CA ALA A 42 -11.74 -4.50 9.37
C ALA A 42 -11.41 -5.17 10.69
N PHE A 43 -11.53 -4.45 11.79
CA PHE A 43 -11.37 -5.05 13.12
C PHE A 43 -12.60 -5.86 13.49
N ASN A 44 -12.39 -6.95 14.23
CA ASN A 44 -13.45 -7.74 14.82
C ASN A 44 -13.62 -7.38 16.31
N PRO A 45 -14.57 -6.52 16.69
CA PRO A 45 -14.73 -6.08 18.08
C PRO A 45 -15.18 -7.21 19.00
N GLN A 46 -15.72 -8.32 18.44
CA GLN A 46 -16.20 -9.47 19.18
C GLN A 46 -15.11 -10.53 19.43
N ASN A 47 -13.95 -10.39 18.79
CA ASN A 47 -12.83 -11.31 18.89
C ASN A 47 -11.50 -10.57 19.11
N GLY A 48 -11.36 -9.88 20.24
CA GLY A 48 -10.10 -9.24 20.64
C GLY A 48 -9.53 -8.22 19.67
N TRP A 49 -10.37 -7.64 18.80
CA TRP A 49 -9.97 -6.71 17.74
C TRP A 49 -9.05 -7.35 16.68
N ASP A 50 -9.16 -8.64 16.45
CA ASP A 50 -8.48 -9.32 15.37
C ASP A 50 -8.82 -8.70 14.00
N HIS A 51 -7.88 -8.80 13.07
CA HIS A 51 -8.08 -8.30 11.72
C HIS A 51 -8.91 -9.29 10.89
N ARG A 52 -10.01 -8.81 10.33
CA ARG A 52 -10.68 -9.43 9.18
C ARG A 52 -10.00 -8.88 7.95
N PHE A 53 -9.26 -9.73 7.26
CA PHE A 53 -8.38 -9.35 6.16
C PHE A 53 -8.88 -9.94 4.85
N VAL A 54 -9.00 -9.09 3.81
CA VAL A 54 -9.34 -9.50 2.44
C VAL A 54 -8.28 -8.93 1.51
N PRO A 55 -7.45 -9.79 0.88
CA PRO A 55 -6.48 -9.34 -0.11
C PRO A 55 -7.19 -8.90 -1.40
N ILE A 56 -6.59 -7.94 -2.09
CA ILE A 56 -7.00 -7.53 -3.43
C ILE A 56 -6.17 -8.34 -4.45
N ASP A 57 -6.85 -8.79 -5.51
CA ASP A 57 -6.19 -9.50 -6.61
C ASP A 57 -5.08 -8.65 -7.24
N PRO A 58 -3.88 -9.21 -7.50
CA PRO A 58 -2.76 -8.49 -8.10
C PRO A 58 -3.10 -7.79 -9.42
N ALA A 59 -3.96 -8.38 -10.25
CA ALA A 59 -4.40 -7.74 -11.50
C ALA A 59 -5.24 -6.50 -11.21
N VAL A 60 -6.07 -6.51 -10.17
CA VAL A 60 -6.85 -5.34 -9.75
C VAL A 60 -5.94 -4.24 -9.19
N ILE A 61 -4.87 -4.60 -8.44
CA ILE A 61 -3.86 -3.64 -7.97
C ILE A 61 -3.22 -2.92 -9.17
N LYS A 62 -2.78 -3.67 -10.19
CA LYS A 62 -2.21 -3.12 -11.42
C LYS A 62 -3.20 -2.22 -12.16
N ASN A 63 -4.44 -2.65 -12.34
CA ASN A 63 -5.48 -1.87 -13.03
C ASN A 63 -5.80 -0.55 -12.31
N GLN A 64 -5.88 -0.52 -10.99
CA GLN A 64 -6.08 0.70 -10.21
C GLN A 64 -4.93 1.70 -10.44
N THR A 65 -3.70 1.19 -10.40
CA THR A 65 -2.50 2.00 -10.62
C THR A 65 -2.46 2.56 -12.05
N GLU A 66 -2.70 1.72 -13.06
CA GLU A 66 -2.74 2.13 -14.47
C GLU A 66 -3.75 3.25 -14.68
N ALA A 67 -4.95 3.14 -14.14
CA ALA A 67 -5.98 4.17 -14.23
C ALA A 67 -5.53 5.49 -13.59
N THR A 68 -4.84 5.43 -12.45
CA THR A 68 -4.31 6.62 -11.77
C THR A 68 -3.20 7.28 -12.59
N LEU A 69 -2.26 6.50 -13.13
CA LEU A 69 -1.15 7.00 -13.93
C LEU A 69 -1.61 7.58 -15.29
N ALA A 70 -2.73 7.09 -15.83
CA ALA A 70 -3.33 7.67 -17.03
C ALA A 70 -3.95 9.06 -16.79
N CYS A 71 -4.28 9.39 -15.53
CA CYS A 71 -4.92 10.66 -15.17
C CYS A 71 -3.94 11.70 -14.63
N TRP A 72 -2.85 11.28 -13.98
CA TRP A 72 -2.01 12.17 -13.17
C TRP A 72 -0.53 11.89 -13.32
N ASP A 73 0.26 12.97 -13.40
CA ASP A 73 1.73 12.91 -13.26
C ASP A 73 2.07 12.77 -11.76
N ILE A 74 2.51 11.59 -11.35
CA ILE A 74 2.78 11.27 -9.94
C ILE A 74 4.15 11.80 -9.53
N ASN A 75 4.18 12.64 -8.49
CA ASN A 75 5.40 13.20 -7.92
C ASN A 75 6.07 12.29 -6.89
N ALA A 76 5.27 11.51 -6.16
CA ALA A 76 5.76 10.56 -5.19
C ALA A 76 4.81 9.37 -5.05
N VAL A 77 5.36 8.23 -4.66
CA VAL A 77 4.59 7.04 -4.27
C VAL A 77 4.86 6.76 -2.80
N LYS A 78 3.81 6.56 -2.02
CA LYS A 78 3.90 6.01 -0.67
C LYS A 78 3.46 4.55 -0.71
N ILE A 79 4.26 3.66 -0.15
CA ILE A 79 3.95 2.25 0.03
C ILE A 79 3.61 2.02 1.51
N GLY A 80 2.40 1.54 1.76
CA GLY A 80 1.97 1.08 3.07
C GLY A 80 1.85 -0.45 3.12
N MET A 81 0.83 -0.95 3.82
CA MET A 81 0.62 -2.38 3.95
C MET A 81 0.25 -3.02 2.62
N LEU A 82 1.04 -3.99 2.16
CA LEU A 82 0.78 -4.78 0.96
C LEU A 82 0.04 -6.10 1.26
N GLY A 83 0.30 -6.68 2.42
CA GLY A 83 -0.49 -7.75 3.04
C GLY A 83 -0.27 -9.16 2.50
N THR A 84 0.21 -9.33 1.25
CA THR A 84 0.48 -10.64 0.64
C THR A 84 1.67 -10.59 -0.29
N VAL A 85 2.35 -11.74 -0.48
CA VAL A 85 3.47 -11.85 -1.43
C VAL A 85 3.04 -11.50 -2.88
N PRO A 86 1.89 -11.97 -3.41
CA PRO A 86 1.44 -11.54 -4.74
C PRO A 86 1.19 -10.03 -4.88
N ALA A 87 0.70 -9.36 -3.84
CA ALA A 87 0.55 -7.91 -3.85
C ALA A 87 1.91 -7.17 -3.84
N ILE A 88 2.89 -7.71 -3.11
CA ILE A 88 4.28 -7.22 -3.12
C ILE A 88 4.88 -7.35 -4.51
N GLU A 89 4.71 -8.49 -5.16
CA GLU A 89 5.21 -8.71 -6.52
C GLU A 89 4.57 -7.78 -7.54
N ALA A 90 3.25 -7.62 -7.49
CA ALA A 90 2.55 -6.66 -8.35
C ALA A 90 3.03 -5.21 -8.13
N THR A 91 3.26 -4.83 -6.86
CA THR A 91 3.76 -3.50 -6.51
C THR A 91 5.21 -3.31 -6.99
N ALA A 92 6.07 -4.32 -6.82
CA ALA A 92 7.44 -4.27 -7.33
C ALA A 92 7.49 -4.12 -8.85
N ASP A 93 6.62 -4.83 -9.59
CA ASP A 93 6.48 -4.65 -11.04
C ASP A 93 6.06 -3.21 -11.40
N ILE A 94 5.10 -2.64 -10.68
CA ILE A 94 4.65 -1.25 -10.87
C ILE A 94 5.82 -0.28 -10.67
N LEU A 95 6.56 -0.43 -9.58
CA LEU A 95 7.69 0.44 -9.24
C LEU A 95 8.85 0.30 -10.23
N SER A 96 9.08 -0.90 -10.77
CA SER A 96 10.16 -1.17 -11.72
C SER A 96 9.87 -0.71 -13.14
N THR A 97 8.59 -0.67 -13.52
CA THR A 97 8.16 -0.32 -14.89
C THR A 97 7.83 1.16 -15.06
N ASN A 98 7.73 1.91 -13.95
CA ASN A 98 7.40 3.33 -13.96
C ASN A 98 8.50 4.13 -13.24
N ALA A 99 8.87 5.28 -13.79
CA ALA A 99 9.85 6.18 -13.18
C ALA A 99 9.16 7.13 -12.20
N PHE A 100 9.19 6.80 -10.91
CA PHE A 100 8.68 7.69 -9.86
C PHE A 100 9.84 8.51 -9.26
N PRO A 101 9.71 9.84 -9.15
CA PRO A 101 10.75 10.69 -8.55
C PRO A 101 11.08 10.32 -7.10
N HIS A 102 10.07 9.93 -6.34
CA HIS A 102 10.20 9.56 -4.93
C HIS A 102 9.35 8.34 -4.61
N VAL A 103 9.95 7.36 -3.92
CA VAL A 103 9.27 6.17 -3.40
C VAL A 103 9.54 6.07 -1.91
N VAL A 104 8.51 6.32 -1.10
CA VAL A 104 8.58 6.29 0.36
C VAL A 104 7.93 5.00 0.85
N VAL A 105 8.65 4.19 1.60
CA VAL A 105 8.16 2.90 2.08
C VAL A 105 7.97 2.92 3.59
N ASP A 106 6.74 2.71 4.02
CA ASP A 106 6.40 2.34 5.40
C ASP A 106 6.38 0.80 5.48
N PRO A 107 7.43 0.16 6.04
CA PRO A 107 7.60 -1.29 5.98
C PRO A 107 6.70 -1.99 7.00
N VAL A 108 5.40 -2.02 6.74
CA VAL A 108 4.43 -2.73 7.58
C VAL A 108 4.62 -4.23 7.41
N LEU A 109 5.28 -4.87 8.38
CA LEU A 109 5.72 -6.27 8.29
C LEU A 109 4.72 -7.26 8.87
N ILE A 110 3.92 -6.86 9.87
CA ILE A 110 3.06 -7.79 10.62
C ILE A 110 1.65 -7.24 10.73
N CYS A 111 0.68 -8.02 10.24
CA CYS A 111 -0.72 -7.87 10.62
C CYS A 111 -1.05 -8.81 11.78
N LYS A 112 -1.79 -8.31 12.77
CA LYS A 112 -2.33 -9.16 13.84
C LYS A 112 -3.20 -10.28 13.23
N GLY A 113 -3.00 -11.51 13.66
CA GLY A 113 -3.78 -12.66 13.21
C GLY A 113 -3.23 -13.42 12.01
N GLN A 114 -2.03 -13.06 11.50
CA GLN A 114 -1.34 -13.87 10.49
C GLN A 114 -0.56 -15.04 11.11
N GLU A 115 -0.51 -16.15 10.37
CA GLU A 115 0.34 -17.29 10.72
C GLU A 115 1.83 -16.89 10.63
N PRO A 116 2.68 -17.35 11.58
CA PRO A 116 4.10 -16.97 11.63
C PRO A 116 4.88 -17.24 10.34
N GLY A 117 4.59 -18.32 9.62
CA GLY A 117 5.23 -18.63 8.34
C GLY A 117 4.89 -17.64 7.24
N ALA A 118 3.62 -17.29 7.10
CA ALA A 118 3.18 -16.31 6.11
C ALA A 118 3.76 -14.91 6.40
N ALA A 119 3.91 -14.55 7.67
CA ALA A 119 4.54 -13.29 8.06
C ALA A 119 6.02 -13.22 7.64
N LEU A 120 6.75 -14.33 7.75
CA LEU A 120 8.16 -14.41 7.32
C LEU A 120 8.30 -14.28 5.79
N ASP A 121 7.43 -14.93 5.02
CA ASP A 121 7.44 -14.84 3.56
C ASP A 121 7.15 -13.41 3.08
N ILE A 122 6.22 -12.71 3.73
CA ILE A 122 5.90 -11.31 3.46
C ILE A 122 7.10 -10.40 3.80
N ASP A 123 7.75 -10.59 4.95
CA ASP A 123 8.93 -9.84 5.36
C ASP A 123 10.07 -10.01 4.34
N ASN A 124 10.39 -11.24 3.97
CA ASN A 124 11.42 -11.54 2.98
C ASN A 124 11.11 -10.90 1.62
N ALA A 125 9.88 -11.06 1.13
CA ALA A 125 9.47 -10.48 -0.16
C ALA A 125 9.55 -8.94 -0.13
N LEU A 126 9.14 -8.29 0.96
CA LEU A 126 9.23 -6.84 1.11
C LEU A 126 10.69 -6.36 1.07
N ARG A 127 11.58 -7.03 1.82
CA ARG A 127 13.01 -6.71 1.87
C ARG A 127 13.69 -6.91 0.53
N GLU A 128 13.35 -7.97 -0.18
CA GLU A 128 14.02 -8.32 -1.44
C GLU A 128 13.50 -7.53 -2.64
N LYS A 129 12.19 -7.24 -2.67
CA LYS A 129 11.52 -6.72 -3.86
C LYS A 129 11.14 -5.24 -3.77
N ILE A 130 10.82 -4.71 -2.59
CA ILE A 130 10.34 -3.33 -2.41
C ILE A 130 11.43 -2.41 -1.87
N LEU A 131 12.12 -2.79 -0.78
CA LEU A 131 13.11 -1.91 -0.17
C LEU A 131 14.22 -1.46 -1.12
N PRO A 132 14.73 -2.28 -2.07
CA PRO A 132 15.73 -1.83 -3.03
C PRO A 132 15.21 -0.73 -4.00
N LEU A 133 13.90 -0.58 -4.13
CA LEU A 133 13.25 0.41 -5.00
C LEU A 133 12.87 1.70 -4.25
N ALA A 134 13.01 1.71 -2.94
CA ALA A 134 12.71 2.86 -2.11
C ALA A 134 13.76 3.96 -2.24
N THR A 135 13.29 5.21 -2.15
CA THR A 135 14.16 6.38 -1.97
C THR A 135 14.27 6.78 -0.49
N VAL A 136 13.26 6.42 0.30
CA VAL A 136 13.19 6.61 1.76
C VAL A 136 12.43 5.44 2.38
#